data_1496eae63d3b07441526eae221719fee
#
_entry.id   1496eae63d3b07441526eae221719fee
#
_cell.length_a   1.000
_cell.length_b   1.000
_cell.length_c   1.000
_cell.angle_alpha   90.00
_cell.angle_beta   90.00
_cell.angle_gamma   90.00
#
_symmetry.space_group_name_H-M   'P 1'
#
loop_
_entity.id
_entity.type
_entity.pdbx_description
1 polymer ?
#
loop_
_entity_poly.entity_id
_entity_poly.type
_entity_poly.pdbx_seq_one_letter_code
_entity_poly.pdbx_strand_id
1 'polypeptide(L)' 'MTDDERNIMLQHIEYWKEQMDKGIAVAFGPVLDPNGVYGAGIIQVDDEAEPRPLAENDPAILSGLHTFEIYPMPNAIVKQ' A
#
# COMPACT_ATOMS: atom_id res chain seq x y z
N MET A 1 0.58 2.03 20.24
CA MET A 1 0.23 0.90 19.36
C MET A 1 0.27 -0.38 20.17
N THR A 2 -0.77 -1.20 20.10
CA THR A 2 -0.82 -2.49 20.78
C THR A 2 0.09 -3.50 20.09
N ASP A 3 0.38 -4.63 20.77
CA ASP A 3 1.16 -5.70 20.16
C ASP A 3 0.45 -6.30 18.95
N ASP A 4 -0.88 -6.43 19.00
CA ASP A 4 -1.66 -6.93 17.88
C ASP A 4 -1.59 -5.98 16.68
N GLU A 5 -1.70 -4.68 16.92
CA GLU A 5 -1.56 -3.68 15.87
C GLU A 5 -0.16 -3.69 15.25
N ARG A 6 0.85 -3.86 16.08
CA ARG A 6 2.24 -3.95 15.62
C ARG A 6 2.43 -5.17 14.72
N ASN A 7 1.87 -6.32 15.10
CA ASN A 7 1.94 -7.53 14.30
C ASN A 7 1.24 -7.35 12.96
N ILE A 8 0.08 -6.69 12.95
CA ILE A 8 -0.65 -6.38 11.72
C ILE A 8 0.18 -5.49 10.81
N MET A 9 0.85 -4.49 11.37
CA MET A 9 1.69 -3.59 10.59
C MET A 9 2.92 -4.31 10.03
N LEU A 10 3.49 -5.27 10.75
CA LEU A 10 4.57 -6.09 10.21
C LEU A 10 4.08 -6.96 9.04
N GLN A 11 2.88 -7.54 9.15
CA GLN A 11 2.27 -8.30 8.07
C GLN A 11 1.97 -7.41 6.85
N HIS A 12 1.52 -6.18 7.09
CA HIS A 12 1.29 -5.17 6.07
C HIS A 12 2.58 -4.89 5.28
N ILE A 13 3.70 -4.68 5.98
CA ILE A 13 4.99 -4.43 5.35
C ILE A 13 5.41 -5.63 4.50
N GLU A 14 5.29 -6.85 5.04
CA GLU A 14 5.65 -8.07 4.30
C GLU A 14 4.78 -8.25 3.06
N TYR A 15 3.49 -7.95 3.17
CA TYR A 15 2.56 -8.03 2.04
C TYR A 15 3.03 -7.14 0.88
N TRP A 16 3.38 -5.88 1.17
CA TRP A 16 3.80 -4.95 0.13
C TRP A 16 5.20 -5.25 -0.40
N LYS A 17 6.09 -5.81 0.42
CA LYS A 17 7.38 -6.31 -0.07
C LYS A 17 7.19 -7.43 -1.09
N GLU A 18 6.23 -8.32 -0.86
CA GLU A 18 5.88 -9.36 -1.83
C GLU A 18 5.41 -8.76 -3.15
N GLN A 19 4.58 -7.72 -3.10
CA GLN A 19 4.10 -7.06 -4.30
C GLN A 19 5.25 -6.37 -5.04
N MET A 20 6.22 -5.86 -4.31
CA MET A 20 7.44 -5.30 -4.88
C MET A 20 8.27 -6.36 -5.60
N ASP A 21 8.43 -7.51 -4.98
CA ASP A 21 9.16 -8.64 -5.58
C ASP A 21 8.47 -9.15 -6.84
N LYS A 22 7.16 -9.05 -6.91
CA LYS A 22 6.39 -9.42 -8.10
C LYS A 22 6.41 -8.34 -9.19
N GLY A 23 6.99 -7.20 -8.92
CA GLY A 23 7.04 -6.08 -9.86
C GLY A 23 5.76 -5.27 -9.93
N ILE A 24 4.82 -5.48 -9.02
CA ILE A 24 3.55 -4.75 -8.97
C ILE A 24 3.71 -3.45 -8.20
N ALA A 25 4.31 -3.50 -7.01
CA ALA A 25 4.56 -2.30 -6.23
C ALA A 25 5.90 -1.66 -6.62
N VAL A 26 5.87 -0.37 -6.90
CA VAL A 26 7.04 0.41 -7.27
C VAL A 26 7.65 1.04 -6.03
N ALA A 27 6.81 1.55 -5.14
CA ALA A 27 7.24 2.18 -3.90
C ALA A 27 6.10 2.15 -2.90
N PHE A 28 6.43 2.08 -1.62
CA PHE A 28 5.46 2.29 -0.55
C PHE A 28 6.19 2.78 0.69
N GLY A 29 5.49 3.51 1.53
CA GLY A 29 6.08 3.98 2.77
C GLY A 29 5.18 4.97 3.50
N PRO A 30 5.59 5.37 4.68
CA PRO A 30 4.85 6.36 5.45
C PRO A 30 5.09 7.77 4.90
N VAL A 31 4.03 8.57 4.95
CA VAL A 31 4.11 10.00 4.65
C VAL A 31 3.89 10.75 5.97
N LEU A 32 4.84 11.59 6.33
CA LEU A 32 4.81 12.34 7.58
C LEU A 32 4.13 13.69 7.36
N ASP A 33 2.80 13.66 7.29
CA ASP A 33 1.99 14.86 7.13
C ASP A 33 1.83 15.51 8.52
N PRO A 34 1.98 16.83 8.66
CA PRO A 34 1.74 17.51 9.93
C PRO A 34 0.36 17.23 10.54
N ASN A 35 -0.63 16.91 9.69
CA ASN A 35 -1.99 16.61 10.14
C ASN A 35 -2.21 15.13 10.48
N GLY A 36 -1.20 14.29 10.29
CA GLY A 36 -1.29 12.86 10.60
C GLY A 36 -0.47 12.03 9.64
N VAL A 37 0.06 10.92 10.13
CA VAL A 37 0.86 10.01 9.32
C VAL A 37 -0.06 9.09 8.54
N TYR A 38 0.23 8.89 7.26
CA TYR A 38 -0.49 7.92 6.43
C TYR A 38 0.51 7.13 5.57
N GLY A 39 0.06 6.00 5.04
CA GLY A 39 0.86 5.22 4.10
C GLY A 39 0.56 5.62 2.67
N ALA A 40 1.58 5.63 1.83
CA ALA A 40 1.41 5.85 0.40
C ALA A 40 2.10 4.72 -0.37
N GLY A 41 1.49 4.28 -1.45
CA GLY A 41 2.05 3.27 -2.32
C GLY A 41 1.81 3.61 -3.77
N ILE A 42 2.78 3.27 -4.61
CA ILE A 42 2.66 3.41 -6.05
C ILE A 42 2.73 2.01 -6.63
N ILE A 43 1.70 1.63 -7.36
CA ILE A 43 1.63 0.32 -8.00
C ILE A 43 1.48 0.49 -9.50
N GLN A 44 1.98 -0.49 -10.23
CA GLN A 44 1.90 -0.53 -11.68
C GLN A 44 1.02 -1.70 -12.09
N VAL A 45 -0.10 -1.42 -12.71
CA VAL A 45 -1.07 -2.43 -13.13
C VAL A 45 -1.52 -2.14 -14.56
N ASP A 46 -1.95 -3.19 -15.25
CA ASP A 46 -2.41 -3.06 -16.63
C ASP A 46 -3.91 -2.70 -16.72
N ASP A 47 -4.66 -2.98 -15.66
CA ASP A 47 -6.10 -2.78 -15.60
C ASP A 47 -6.47 -1.96 -14.37
N GLU A 48 -7.26 -0.93 -14.54
CA GLU A 48 -7.73 -0.07 -13.44
C GLU A 48 -8.49 -0.84 -12.36
N ALA A 49 -9.06 -1.99 -12.68
CA ALA A 49 -9.78 -2.82 -11.71
C ALA A 49 -8.84 -3.58 -10.76
N GLU A 50 -7.58 -3.82 -11.14
CA GLU A 50 -6.64 -4.62 -10.37
C GLU A 50 -6.16 -4.00 -9.05
N PRO A 51 -6.01 -2.66 -8.93
CA PRO A 51 -5.50 -2.08 -7.68
C PRO A 51 -6.40 -2.34 -6.49
N ARG A 52 -7.71 -2.37 -6.68
CA ARG A 52 -8.65 -2.49 -5.56
C ARG A 52 -8.55 -3.82 -4.82
N PRO A 53 -8.61 -4.98 -5.49
CA PRO A 53 -8.41 -6.25 -4.78
C PRO A 53 -7.06 -6.34 -4.10
N LEU A 54 -6.02 -5.77 -4.69
CA LEU A 54 -4.69 -5.76 -4.10
C LEU A 54 -4.68 -5.00 -2.78
N ALA A 55 -5.29 -3.83 -2.73
CA ALA A 55 -5.39 -3.04 -1.52
C ALA A 55 -6.31 -3.72 -0.48
N GLU A 56 -7.42 -4.32 -0.92
CA GLU A 56 -8.36 -4.98 -0.04
C GLU A 56 -7.76 -6.18 0.68
N ASN A 57 -6.77 -6.83 0.10
CA ASN A 57 -6.10 -8.00 0.69
C ASN A 57 -4.91 -7.65 1.59
N ASP A 58 -4.57 -6.38 1.73
CA ASP A 58 -3.57 -5.92 2.68
C ASP A 58 -4.03 -6.27 4.11
N PRO A 59 -3.19 -6.92 4.91
CA PRO A 59 -3.56 -7.26 6.29
C PRO A 59 -4.04 -6.07 7.13
N ALA A 60 -3.50 -4.87 6.93
CA ALA A 60 -3.95 -3.67 7.64
C ALA A 60 -5.37 -3.28 7.24
N ILE A 61 -5.77 -3.54 5.99
CA ILE A 61 -7.12 -3.27 5.51
C ILE A 61 -8.08 -4.37 5.96
N LEU A 62 -7.68 -5.63 5.82
CA LEU A 62 -8.50 -6.78 6.21
C LEU A 62 -8.85 -6.74 7.69
N SER A 63 -7.93 -6.28 8.54
CA SER A 63 -8.16 -6.18 9.98
C SER A 63 -9.02 -4.98 10.39
N GLY A 64 -9.28 -4.07 9.47
CA GLY A 64 -9.98 -2.83 9.76
C GLY A 64 -9.12 -1.76 10.42
N LEU A 65 -7.82 -2.00 10.54
CA LEU A 65 -6.90 -1.02 11.14
C LEU A 65 -6.75 0.22 10.27
N HIS A 66 -6.73 0.04 8.95
CA HIS A 66 -6.61 1.12 7.98
C HIS A 66 -7.71 1.07 6.93
N THR A 67 -7.99 2.20 6.33
CA THR A 67 -8.79 2.31 5.11
C THR A 67 -7.85 2.77 3.99
N PHE A 68 -8.33 2.75 2.75
CA PHE A 68 -7.50 3.15 1.61
C PHE A 68 -8.32 3.97 0.60
N GLU A 69 -7.59 4.74 -0.18
CA GLU A 69 -8.12 5.43 -1.35
C GLU A 69 -7.17 5.15 -2.51
N ILE A 70 -7.70 5.07 -3.72
CA ILE A 70 -6.93 4.78 -4.92
C ILE A 70 -7.15 5.89 -5.93
N TYR A 71 -6.03 6.40 -6.45
CA TYR A 71 -6.05 7.45 -7.47
C TYR A 71 -5.21 7.01 -8.66
N PRO A 72 -5.73 7.10 -9.88
CA PRO A 72 -4.93 6.78 -11.07
C PRO A 72 -3.86 7.85 -11.32
N MET A 73 -2.73 7.41 -11.83
CA MET A 73 -1.64 8.30 -12.24
C MET A 73 -1.26 7.96 -13.67
N PRO A 74 -2.03 8.45 -14.65
CA PRO A 74 -1.71 8.15 -16.05
C PRO A 74 -0.43 8.84 -16.48
N ASN A 75 0.34 8.17 -17.34
CA ASN A 75 1.56 8.72 -17.94
C ASN A 75 2.60 9.15 -16.92
N ALA A 76 2.72 8.40 -15.82
CA ALA A 76 3.70 8.70 -14.78
C ALA A 76 5.13 8.65 -15.35
N ILE A 77 5.94 9.61 -14.95
CA ILE A 77 7.36 9.64 -15.29
C ILE A 77 8.12 9.13 -14.06
N VAL A 78 8.92 8.10 -14.26
CA VAL A 78 9.65 7.48 -13.16
C VAL A 78 11.15 7.50 -13.45
N LYS A 79 11.92 7.44 -12.38
CA LYS A 79 13.37 7.33 -12.48
C LYS A 79 13.71 5.93 -13.04
N GLN A 80 14.61 5.93 -14.00
CA GLN A 80 15.06 4.69 -14.64
C GLN A 80 16.40 4.26 -14.08
#